data_e2e1dca45889b04281119e0f888701cb
#
_entry.id   e2e1dca45889b04281119e0f888701cb
#
_cell.length_a   1.000
_cell.length_b   1.000
_cell.length_c   1.000
_cell.angle_alpha   90.00
_cell.angle_beta   90.00
_cell.angle_gamma   90.00
#
_symmetry.space_group_name_H-M   'P 1'
#
loop_
_entity.id
_entity.type
_entity.pdbx_description
1 polymer ?
#
loop_
_entity_poly.entity_id
_entity_poly.type
_entity_poly.pdbx_seq_one_letter_code
_entity_poly.pdbx_strand_id
1 'polypeptide(L)'
;GALRNRVRNLAQEGAEGRLWYERSSKEILEAVGGDVDEADKLIQAIAVTSPGTPVKNNFDYALQAYSQWKAGEPIETGRFPTAMSKKLKEIFNGQQWDGRKTDDFYNNLMIHIDPNRTGPVTGDIWMLRAFGFTKPNEMPSSRQYDFITKETQKIADDFGWEPHQVQAAIWVTMKGRAENPGVKKATEASSLKKGWIKFEAN
;
A
#
# COMPACT_ATOMS: atom_id res chain seq x y z
N GLY A 1 1.10 -1.32 -26.87
CA GLY A 1 1.93 -0.23 -27.37
C GLY A 1 3.14 0.04 -26.51
N ALA A 2 3.89 1.07 -26.86
CA ALA A 2 5.14 1.44 -26.18
C ALA A 2 4.97 1.71 -24.67
N LEU A 3 3.89 2.35 -24.27
CA LEU A 3 3.58 2.62 -22.87
C LEU A 3 3.41 1.32 -22.08
N ARG A 4 2.64 0.39 -22.61
CA ARG A 4 2.43 -0.91 -21.93
C ARG A 4 3.75 -1.67 -21.79
N ASN A 5 4.58 -1.69 -22.82
CA ASN A 5 5.90 -2.33 -22.75
C ASN A 5 6.81 -1.70 -21.71
N ARG A 6 6.80 -0.39 -21.60
CA ARG A 6 7.55 0.32 -20.57
C ARG A 6 7.07 -0.07 -19.16
N VAL A 7 5.77 -0.11 -18.92
CA VAL A 7 5.20 -0.48 -17.63
C VAL A 7 5.44 -1.96 -17.32
N ARG A 8 5.35 -2.84 -18.31
CA ARG A 8 5.74 -4.26 -18.18
C ARG A 8 7.18 -4.41 -17.70
N ASN A 9 8.11 -3.66 -18.31
CA ASN A 9 9.53 -3.69 -17.92
C ASN A 9 9.72 -3.22 -16.46
N LEU A 10 8.98 -2.20 -16.02
CA LEU A 10 9.00 -1.76 -14.64
C LEU A 10 8.52 -2.86 -13.68
N ALA A 11 7.46 -3.57 -14.04
CA ALA A 11 6.94 -4.69 -13.25
C ALA A 11 7.94 -5.86 -13.19
N GLN A 12 8.58 -6.19 -14.30
CA GLN A 12 9.60 -7.25 -14.33
C GLN A 12 10.83 -6.88 -13.49
N GLU A 13 11.27 -5.63 -13.54
CA GLU A 13 12.38 -5.15 -12.71
C GLU A 13 12.09 -5.29 -11.22
N GLY A 14 10.88 -5.05 -10.79
CA GLY A 14 10.43 -5.17 -9.39
C GLY A 14 9.80 -6.51 -9.03
N ALA A 15 9.98 -7.55 -9.84
CA ALA A 15 9.28 -8.84 -9.67
C ALA A 15 9.46 -9.48 -8.27
N GLU A 16 10.61 -9.30 -7.62
CA GLU A 16 10.85 -9.79 -6.26
C GLU A 16 9.94 -9.11 -5.23
N GLY A 17 9.50 -7.89 -5.49
CA GLY A 17 8.58 -7.13 -4.63
C GLY A 17 7.10 -7.42 -4.88
N ARG A 18 6.74 -8.28 -5.83
CA ARG A 18 5.34 -8.57 -6.17
C ARG A 18 4.54 -9.18 -5.03
N LEU A 19 5.19 -9.83 -4.08
CA LEU A 19 4.56 -10.48 -2.92
C LEU A 19 4.48 -9.55 -1.69
N TRP A 20 4.64 -8.25 -1.88
CA TRP A 20 4.65 -7.29 -0.77
C TRP A 20 3.34 -7.31 0.03
N TYR A 21 2.20 -7.36 -0.64
CA TYR A 21 0.90 -7.40 0.05
C TYR A 21 0.72 -8.68 0.86
N GLU A 22 1.05 -9.83 0.28
CA GLU A 22 0.96 -11.14 0.94
C GLU A 22 1.82 -11.19 2.19
N ARG A 23 3.06 -10.75 2.08
CA ARG A 23 4.01 -10.70 3.20
C ARG A 23 3.56 -9.72 4.27
N SER A 24 3.13 -8.51 3.88
CA SER A 24 2.62 -7.51 4.83
C SER A 24 1.42 -8.01 5.60
N SER A 25 0.48 -8.63 4.92
CA SER A 25 -0.73 -9.18 5.54
C SER A 25 -0.42 -10.28 6.54
N LYS A 26 0.53 -11.16 6.22
CA LYS A 26 1.01 -12.19 7.12
C LYS A 26 1.61 -11.61 8.39
N GLU A 27 2.51 -10.64 8.24
CA GLU A 27 3.14 -9.96 9.38
C GLU A 27 2.11 -9.25 10.27
N ILE A 28 1.13 -8.57 9.65
CA ILE A 28 0.05 -7.89 10.36
C ILE A 28 -0.77 -8.89 11.18
N LEU A 29 -1.15 -10.00 10.57
CA LEU A 29 -1.93 -11.05 11.24
C LEU A 29 -1.16 -11.67 12.41
N GLU A 30 0.12 -11.95 12.22
CA GLU A 30 1.00 -12.45 13.28
C GLU A 30 1.15 -11.45 14.43
N ALA A 31 1.26 -10.16 14.12
CA ALA A 31 1.38 -9.10 15.13
C ALA A 31 0.18 -8.98 16.06
N VAL A 32 -1.00 -9.39 15.62
CA VAL A 32 -2.23 -9.39 16.43
C VAL A 32 -2.62 -10.80 16.88
N GLY A 33 -1.69 -11.74 16.87
CA GLY A 33 -1.89 -13.09 17.39
C GLY A 33 -2.83 -13.96 16.56
N GLY A 34 -2.98 -13.68 15.26
CA GLY A 34 -3.84 -14.42 14.36
C GLY A 34 -5.32 -14.02 14.39
N ASP A 35 -5.67 -12.99 15.12
CA ASP A 35 -7.05 -12.49 15.21
C ASP A 35 -7.39 -11.65 13.97
N VAL A 36 -8.31 -12.16 13.15
CA VAL A 36 -8.71 -11.53 11.87
C VAL A 36 -9.38 -10.17 12.09
N ASP A 37 -10.22 -10.03 13.10
CA ASP A 37 -10.91 -8.77 13.40
C ASP A 37 -9.92 -7.67 13.85
N GLU A 38 -8.95 -8.04 14.67
CA GLU A 38 -7.88 -7.13 15.09
C GLU A 38 -6.95 -6.78 13.91
N ALA A 39 -6.62 -7.74 13.07
CA ALA A 39 -5.87 -7.49 11.84
C ALA A 39 -6.61 -6.53 10.90
N ASP A 40 -7.91 -6.68 10.75
CA ASP A 40 -8.76 -5.78 9.97
C ASP A 40 -8.66 -4.33 10.46
N LYS A 41 -8.79 -4.11 11.75
CA LYS A 41 -8.63 -2.77 12.35
C LYS A 41 -7.26 -2.16 12.11
N LEU A 42 -6.21 -2.94 12.27
CA LEU A 42 -4.84 -2.47 12.03
C LEU A 42 -4.62 -2.15 10.54
N ILE A 43 -5.15 -2.97 9.63
CA ILE A 43 -5.09 -2.72 8.18
C ILE A 43 -5.87 -1.45 7.81
N GLN A 44 -7.04 -1.22 8.40
CA GLN A 44 -7.79 0.02 8.23
C GLN A 44 -6.94 1.24 8.61
N ALA A 45 -6.26 1.17 9.76
CA ALA A 45 -5.37 2.24 10.21
C ALA A 45 -4.19 2.45 9.23
N ILE A 46 -3.58 1.39 8.75
CA ILE A 46 -2.49 1.45 7.75
C ILE A 46 -2.98 2.12 6.47
N ALA A 47 -4.14 1.74 5.96
CA ALA A 47 -4.70 2.31 4.74
C ALA A 47 -4.99 3.81 4.88
N VAL A 48 -5.60 4.20 5.98
CA VAL A 48 -5.98 5.60 6.26
C VAL A 48 -4.77 6.50 6.47
N THR A 49 -3.70 6.00 7.08
CA THR A 49 -2.48 6.78 7.33
C THR A 49 -1.50 6.76 6.15
N SER A 50 -1.76 5.99 5.11
CA SER A 50 -0.83 5.80 3.98
C SER A 50 -0.60 7.02 3.10
N PRO A 51 -1.57 7.93 2.84
CA PRO A 51 -1.38 9.01 1.89
C PRO A 51 -0.18 9.89 2.22
N GLY A 52 0.75 9.98 1.27
CA GLY A 52 1.96 10.79 1.39
C GLY A 52 2.91 10.38 2.53
N THR A 53 2.77 9.17 3.07
CA THR A 53 3.58 8.68 4.19
C THR A 53 4.48 7.54 3.71
N PRO A 54 5.80 7.57 4.01
CA PRO A 54 6.68 6.44 3.72
C PRO A 54 6.20 5.16 4.43
N VAL A 55 6.38 4.00 3.81
CA VAL A 55 5.91 2.70 4.33
C VAL A 55 6.32 2.46 5.78
N LYS A 56 7.59 2.70 6.07
CA LYS A 56 8.12 2.57 7.44
C LYS A 56 7.34 3.38 8.46
N ASN A 57 7.09 4.65 8.15
CA ASN A 57 6.37 5.55 9.04
C ASN A 57 4.88 5.20 9.12
N ASN A 58 4.31 4.74 8.00
CA ASN A 58 2.91 4.34 7.94
C ASN A 58 2.61 3.20 8.91
N PHE A 59 3.41 2.14 8.89
CA PHE A 59 3.22 1.01 9.80
C PHE A 59 3.44 1.41 11.26
N ASP A 60 4.46 2.22 11.52
CA ASP A 60 4.73 2.73 12.87
C ASP A 60 3.57 3.56 13.42
N TYR A 61 3.07 4.49 12.63
CA TYR A 61 1.95 5.35 13.03
C TYR A 61 0.67 4.56 13.25
N ALA A 62 0.37 3.64 12.37
CA ALA A 62 -0.81 2.79 12.47
C ALA A 62 -0.75 1.88 13.70
N LEU A 63 0.38 1.24 13.94
CA LEU A 63 0.59 0.37 15.09
C LEU A 63 0.54 1.15 16.41
N GLN A 64 1.16 2.31 16.45
CA GLN A 64 1.10 3.20 17.63
C GLN A 64 -0.35 3.63 17.92
N ALA A 65 -1.06 4.09 16.90
CA ALA A 65 -2.45 4.52 17.04
C ALA A 65 -3.36 3.36 17.51
N TYR A 66 -3.17 2.19 16.91
CA TYR A 66 -3.91 0.98 17.30
C TYR A 66 -3.63 0.60 18.77
N SER A 67 -2.37 0.61 19.18
CA SER A 67 -1.98 0.28 20.56
C SER A 67 -2.54 1.28 21.57
N GLN A 68 -2.50 2.57 21.25
CA GLN A 68 -3.08 3.62 22.09
C GLN A 68 -4.59 3.47 22.19
N TRP A 69 -5.27 3.20 21.09
CA TRP A 69 -6.71 2.97 21.10
C TRP A 69 -7.11 1.75 21.95
N LYS A 70 -6.38 0.65 21.82
CA LYS A 70 -6.60 -0.57 22.62
C LYS A 70 -6.39 -0.32 24.12
N ALA A 71 -5.43 0.52 24.49
CA ALA A 71 -5.15 0.89 25.88
C ALA A 71 -6.11 1.95 26.45
N GLY A 72 -7.01 2.50 25.63
CA GLY A 72 -7.88 3.60 26.04
C GLY A 72 -7.16 4.94 26.17
N GLU A 73 -5.98 5.06 25.60
CA GLU A 73 -5.16 6.27 25.61
C GLU A 73 -5.53 7.21 24.44
N PRO A 74 -5.20 8.52 24.54
CA PRO A 74 -5.34 9.41 23.40
C PRO A 74 -4.50 8.94 22.21
N ILE A 75 -5.06 9.01 21.00
CA ILE A 75 -4.35 8.67 19.77
C ILE A 75 -3.48 9.85 19.36
N GLU A 76 -2.17 9.63 19.29
CA GLU A 76 -1.18 10.59 18.85
C GLU A 76 -0.41 10.03 17.65
N THR A 77 -0.39 10.76 16.54
CA THR A 77 0.33 10.38 15.33
C THR A 77 1.36 11.45 14.97
N GLY A 78 2.47 11.02 14.36
CA GLY A 78 3.58 11.93 14.03
C GLY A 78 3.31 12.89 12.87
N ARG A 79 2.25 12.66 12.07
CA ARG A 79 1.91 13.48 10.90
C ARG A 79 0.45 13.92 10.97
N PHE A 80 0.22 15.22 10.78
CA PHE A 80 -1.12 15.81 10.90
C PHE A 80 -1.86 15.34 12.16
N PRO A 81 -1.27 15.53 13.35
CA PRO A 81 -1.69 14.80 14.55
C PRO A 81 -3.17 15.01 14.90
N THR A 82 -3.68 16.22 14.76
CA THR A 82 -5.09 16.52 15.10
C THR A 82 -6.07 15.85 14.15
N ALA A 83 -5.90 16.07 12.84
CA ALA A 83 -6.83 15.54 11.83
C ALA A 83 -6.74 14.02 11.72
N MET A 84 -5.52 13.48 11.74
CA MET A 84 -5.29 12.04 11.61
C MET A 84 -5.75 11.28 12.84
N SER A 85 -5.52 11.79 14.04
CA SER A 85 -5.97 11.18 15.29
C SER A 85 -7.48 11.09 15.39
N LYS A 86 -8.19 12.15 14.97
CA LYS A 86 -9.65 12.14 14.89
C LYS A 86 -10.15 11.08 13.91
N LYS A 87 -9.57 11.04 12.71
CA LYS A 87 -9.95 10.08 11.66
C LYS A 87 -9.72 8.64 12.08
N LEU A 88 -8.60 8.34 12.71
CA LEU A 88 -8.30 7.01 13.24
C LEU A 88 -9.29 6.58 14.32
N LYS A 89 -9.62 7.46 15.25
CA LYS A 89 -10.61 7.19 16.29
C LYS A 89 -11.98 6.86 15.69
N GLU A 90 -12.40 7.62 14.69
CA GLU A 90 -13.65 7.38 13.97
C GLU A 90 -13.64 5.98 13.30
N ILE A 91 -12.55 5.62 12.63
CA ILE A 91 -12.39 4.34 11.96
C ILE A 91 -12.36 3.16 12.95
N PHE A 92 -11.62 3.26 14.03
CA PHE A 92 -11.61 2.23 15.07
C PHE A 92 -12.97 2.04 15.73
N ASN A 93 -13.82 3.07 15.73
CA ASN A 93 -15.20 3.01 16.21
C ASN A 93 -16.21 2.55 15.12
N GLY A 94 -15.74 2.10 13.97
CA GLY A 94 -16.56 1.51 12.92
C GLY A 94 -17.03 2.45 11.82
N GLN A 95 -16.56 3.70 11.79
CA GLN A 95 -16.89 4.62 10.71
C GLN A 95 -16.14 4.27 9.42
N GLN A 96 -16.79 4.52 8.28
CA GLN A 96 -16.18 4.29 6.97
C GLN A 96 -15.27 5.46 6.56
N TRP A 97 -14.27 5.14 5.75
CA TRP A 97 -13.42 6.15 5.11
C TRP A 97 -13.90 6.48 3.70
N ASP A 98 -13.46 7.62 3.18
CA ASP A 98 -13.67 8.01 1.79
C ASP A 98 -12.41 7.76 0.96
N GLY A 99 -12.60 7.52 -0.33
CA GLY A 99 -11.53 7.46 -1.32
C GLY A 99 -11.25 6.05 -1.84
N ARG A 100 -11.26 5.95 -3.17
CA ARG A 100 -11.04 4.71 -3.92
C ARG A 100 -9.66 4.11 -3.64
N LYS A 101 -8.61 4.95 -3.58
CA LYS A 101 -7.24 4.51 -3.32
C LYS A 101 -7.09 3.86 -1.94
N THR A 102 -7.66 4.49 -0.90
CA THR A 102 -7.63 3.95 0.46
C THR A 102 -8.38 2.64 0.54
N ASP A 103 -9.54 2.55 -0.08
CA ASP A 103 -10.34 1.34 -0.16
C ASP A 103 -9.63 0.21 -0.90
N ASP A 104 -9.03 0.51 -2.05
CA ASP A 104 -8.29 -0.47 -2.84
C ASP A 104 -7.04 -0.97 -2.10
N PHE A 105 -6.31 -0.08 -1.43
CA PHE A 105 -5.14 -0.45 -0.62
C PHE A 105 -5.54 -1.35 0.56
N TYR A 106 -6.60 -1.01 1.26
CA TYR A 106 -7.18 -1.83 2.32
C TYR A 106 -7.55 -3.23 1.80
N ASN A 107 -8.27 -3.31 0.69
CA ASN A 107 -8.70 -4.59 0.12
C ASN A 107 -7.52 -5.42 -0.38
N ASN A 108 -6.46 -4.82 -0.93
CA ASN A 108 -5.26 -5.53 -1.35
C ASN A 108 -4.54 -6.24 -0.19
N LEU A 109 -4.62 -5.70 1.00
CA LEU A 109 -4.11 -6.34 2.21
C LEU A 109 -5.10 -7.40 2.73
N MET A 110 -6.39 -7.08 2.77
CA MET A 110 -7.40 -7.94 3.35
C MET A 110 -7.68 -9.21 2.55
N ILE A 111 -7.48 -9.23 1.24
CA ILE A 111 -7.70 -10.44 0.44
C ILE A 111 -6.81 -11.63 0.87
N HIS A 112 -5.68 -11.36 1.49
CA HIS A 112 -4.77 -12.39 2.01
C HIS A 112 -5.12 -12.86 3.41
N ILE A 113 -6.11 -12.24 4.03
CA ILE A 113 -6.65 -12.57 5.36
C ILE A 113 -8.07 -13.13 5.22
N ASP A 114 -8.89 -12.50 4.37
CA ASP A 114 -10.26 -12.91 4.07
C ASP A 114 -10.36 -13.33 2.59
N PRO A 115 -10.43 -14.64 2.28
CA PRO A 115 -10.42 -15.15 0.91
C PRO A 115 -11.67 -14.81 0.10
N ASN A 116 -12.72 -14.28 0.73
CA ASN A 116 -13.93 -13.84 0.03
C ASN A 116 -13.81 -12.47 -0.63
N ARG A 117 -12.68 -11.79 -0.46
CA ARG A 117 -12.44 -10.47 -1.05
C ARG A 117 -11.72 -10.57 -2.38
N THR A 118 -11.92 -9.58 -3.24
CA THR A 118 -11.25 -9.45 -4.55
C THR A 118 -10.02 -8.55 -4.44
N GLY A 119 -9.04 -8.80 -5.32
CA GLY A 119 -7.79 -8.05 -5.37
C GLY A 119 -7.83 -6.88 -6.36
N PRO A 120 -8.19 -5.66 -5.95
CA PRO A 120 -8.16 -4.49 -6.82
C PRO A 120 -6.74 -4.02 -7.11
N VAL A 121 -6.60 -2.95 -7.89
CA VAL A 121 -5.34 -2.25 -8.11
C VAL A 121 -5.36 -0.93 -7.33
N THR A 122 -4.35 -0.70 -6.50
CA THR A 122 -4.16 0.58 -5.83
C THR A 122 -3.47 1.57 -6.77
N GLY A 123 -4.22 2.55 -7.27
CA GLY A 123 -3.72 3.59 -8.16
C GLY A 123 -3.17 4.79 -7.40
N ASP A 124 -1.93 4.72 -6.98
CA ASP A 124 -1.27 5.81 -6.25
C ASP A 124 -0.43 6.70 -7.19
N ILE A 125 0.27 7.68 -6.61
CA ILE A 125 1.11 8.60 -7.36
C ILE A 125 2.26 7.87 -8.09
N TRP A 126 2.77 6.77 -7.57
CA TRP A 126 3.82 5.99 -8.21
C TRP A 126 3.30 5.28 -9.47
N MET A 127 2.06 4.82 -9.43
CA MET A 127 1.40 4.26 -10.62
C MET A 127 1.13 5.33 -11.66
N LEU A 128 0.71 6.54 -11.28
CA LEU A 128 0.60 7.68 -12.18
C LEU A 128 1.92 7.96 -12.89
N ARG A 129 3.01 8.03 -12.14
CA ARG A 129 4.36 8.28 -12.69
C ARG A 129 4.81 7.16 -13.62
N ALA A 130 4.55 5.91 -13.26
CA ALA A 130 4.89 4.74 -14.09
C ALA A 130 4.19 4.79 -15.44
N PHE A 131 2.93 5.23 -15.47
CA PHE A 131 2.14 5.39 -16.69
C PHE A 131 2.41 6.72 -17.44
N GLY A 132 3.33 7.54 -16.93
CA GLY A 132 3.75 8.78 -17.62
C GLY A 132 2.84 9.99 -17.37
N PHE A 133 1.97 9.93 -16.41
CA PHE A 133 1.19 11.08 -15.93
C PHE A 133 2.06 11.91 -14.99
N THR A 134 2.53 13.07 -15.48
CA THR A 134 3.72 13.74 -14.92
C THR A 134 3.48 14.89 -13.95
N LYS A 135 2.26 15.18 -13.58
CA LYS A 135 2.01 16.21 -12.57
C LYS A 135 2.29 15.65 -11.16
N PRO A 136 3.35 16.11 -10.49
CA PRO A 136 3.95 15.38 -9.36
C PRO A 136 3.12 15.31 -8.08
N ASN A 137 2.09 16.12 -7.95
CA ASN A 137 1.30 16.23 -6.70
C ASN A 137 -0.20 15.99 -6.89
N GLU A 138 -0.63 15.56 -8.08
CA GLU A 138 -2.04 15.31 -8.34
C GLU A 138 -2.38 13.83 -8.13
N MET A 139 -3.49 13.61 -7.44
CA MET A 139 -4.12 12.29 -7.38
C MET A 139 -4.71 11.94 -8.74
N PRO A 140 -4.76 10.65 -9.12
CA PRO A 140 -5.38 10.26 -10.38
C PRO A 140 -6.85 10.68 -10.42
N SER A 141 -7.28 11.23 -11.57
CA SER A 141 -8.70 11.35 -11.86
C SER A 141 -9.33 9.96 -11.97
N SER A 142 -10.66 9.86 -11.85
CA SER A 142 -11.36 8.58 -12.00
C SER A 142 -11.04 7.91 -13.34
N ARG A 143 -10.96 8.69 -14.42
CA ARG A 143 -10.61 8.18 -15.76
C ARG A 143 -9.16 7.64 -15.81
N GLN A 144 -8.20 8.33 -15.21
CA GLN A 144 -6.82 7.88 -15.11
C GLN A 144 -6.71 6.61 -14.27
N TYR A 145 -7.42 6.57 -13.15
CA TYR A 145 -7.47 5.40 -12.28
C TYR A 145 -8.03 4.18 -13.01
N ASP A 146 -9.12 4.34 -13.75
CA ASP A 146 -9.72 3.26 -14.55
C ASP A 146 -8.76 2.77 -15.64
N PHE A 147 -8.07 3.69 -16.31
CA PHE A 147 -7.07 3.36 -17.32
C PHE A 147 -5.90 2.56 -16.73
N ILE A 148 -5.34 3.01 -15.60
CA ILE A 148 -4.27 2.33 -14.89
C ILE A 148 -4.71 0.92 -14.48
N THR A 149 -5.89 0.79 -13.89
CA THR A 149 -6.45 -0.50 -13.46
C THR A 149 -6.59 -1.45 -14.64
N LYS A 150 -7.14 -0.98 -15.76
CA LYS A 150 -7.34 -1.80 -16.96
C LYS A 150 -6.02 -2.25 -17.59
N GLU A 151 -5.05 -1.36 -17.71
CA GLU A 151 -3.73 -1.70 -18.28
C GLU A 151 -2.94 -2.62 -17.35
N THR A 152 -3.02 -2.42 -16.05
CA THR A 152 -2.39 -3.29 -15.05
C THR A 152 -2.97 -4.69 -15.09
N GLN A 153 -4.29 -4.83 -15.27
CA GLN A 153 -4.93 -6.14 -15.46
C GLN A 153 -4.39 -6.88 -16.67
N LYS A 154 -4.21 -6.19 -17.80
CA LYS A 154 -3.65 -6.80 -19.02
C LYS A 154 -2.22 -7.30 -18.79
N ILE A 155 -1.41 -6.54 -18.07
CA ILE A 155 -0.04 -6.95 -17.73
C ILE A 155 -0.07 -8.17 -16.79
N ALA A 156 -0.95 -8.17 -15.81
CA ALA A 156 -1.15 -9.28 -14.89
C ALA A 156 -1.54 -10.56 -15.65
N ASP A 157 -2.48 -10.48 -16.58
CA ASP A 157 -2.90 -11.59 -17.42
C ASP A 157 -1.72 -12.16 -18.23
N ASP A 158 -0.89 -11.28 -18.81
CA ASP A 158 0.30 -11.67 -19.58
C ASP A 158 1.36 -12.38 -18.71
N PHE A 159 1.52 -11.99 -17.47
CA PHE A 159 2.53 -12.56 -16.55
C PHE A 159 2.01 -13.77 -15.76
N GLY A 160 0.71 -14.01 -15.74
CA GLY A 160 0.10 -14.97 -14.84
C GLY A 160 0.15 -14.52 -13.38
N TRP A 161 0.15 -13.21 -13.14
CA TRP A 161 0.15 -12.61 -11.82
C TRP A 161 -1.23 -12.04 -11.48
N GLU A 162 -1.46 -11.79 -10.20
CA GLU A 162 -2.61 -10.98 -9.78
C GLU A 162 -2.33 -9.48 -10.03
N PRO A 163 -3.36 -8.67 -10.31
CA PRO A 163 -3.18 -7.24 -10.56
C PRO A 163 -2.46 -6.49 -9.45
N HIS A 164 -2.75 -6.80 -8.19
CA HIS A 164 -2.07 -6.17 -7.05
C HIS A 164 -0.58 -6.56 -6.97
N GLN A 165 -0.20 -7.72 -7.48
CA GLN A 165 1.20 -8.13 -7.56
C GLN A 165 1.96 -7.31 -8.62
N VAL A 166 1.34 -7.04 -9.76
CA VAL A 166 1.91 -6.13 -10.77
C VAL A 166 2.07 -4.73 -10.19
N GLN A 167 1.07 -4.23 -9.51
CA GLN A 167 1.12 -2.91 -8.87
C GLN A 167 2.23 -2.84 -7.82
N ALA A 168 2.36 -3.83 -6.96
CA ALA A 168 3.43 -3.90 -5.96
C ALA A 168 4.82 -3.91 -6.61
N ALA A 169 5.02 -4.68 -7.67
CA ALA A 169 6.27 -4.74 -8.42
C ALA A 169 6.64 -3.39 -9.06
N ILE A 170 5.68 -2.72 -9.68
CA ILE A 170 5.87 -1.38 -10.26
C ILE A 170 6.24 -0.37 -9.17
N TRP A 171 5.52 -0.39 -8.07
CA TRP A 171 5.76 0.50 -6.93
C TRP A 171 7.18 0.33 -6.38
N VAL A 172 7.61 -0.91 -6.15
CA VAL A 172 8.97 -1.22 -5.68
C VAL A 172 10.02 -0.65 -6.62
N THR A 173 9.85 -0.83 -7.94
CA THR A 173 10.76 -0.29 -8.96
C THR A 173 10.80 1.23 -8.92
N MET A 174 9.66 1.89 -8.99
CA MET A 174 9.56 3.34 -9.05
C MET A 174 10.11 3.99 -7.78
N LYS A 175 9.77 3.46 -6.64
CA LYS A 175 10.22 3.96 -5.35
C LYS A 175 11.72 3.72 -5.14
N GLY A 176 12.21 2.56 -5.52
CA GLY A 176 13.63 2.24 -5.48
C GLY A 176 14.47 3.18 -6.33
N ARG A 177 14.00 3.53 -7.54
CA ARG A 177 14.66 4.51 -8.42
C ARG A 177 14.66 5.92 -7.83
N ALA A 178 13.58 6.33 -7.17
CA ALA A 178 13.48 7.63 -6.55
C ALA A 178 14.41 7.79 -5.34
N GLU A 179 14.58 6.73 -4.57
CA GLU A 179 15.47 6.70 -3.40
C GLU A 179 16.94 6.52 -3.79
N ASN A 180 17.20 5.90 -4.94
CA ASN A 180 18.55 5.57 -5.42
C ASN A 180 18.70 5.93 -6.91
N PRO A 181 18.78 7.24 -7.25
CA PRO A 181 18.71 7.69 -8.65
C PRO A 181 19.80 7.14 -9.57
N GLY A 182 20.90 6.61 -9.06
CA GLY A 182 21.98 6.02 -9.85
C GLY A 182 21.84 4.52 -10.09
N VAL A 183 20.82 3.86 -9.54
CA VAL A 183 20.65 2.40 -9.64
C VAL A 183 19.65 2.05 -10.72
N LYS A 184 20.09 1.24 -11.69
CA LYS A 184 19.25 0.83 -12.83
C LYS A 184 18.20 -0.23 -12.48
N LYS A 185 18.38 -0.98 -11.41
CA LYS A 185 17.44 -1.98 -10.91
C LYS A 185 17.00 -1.59 -9.50
N ALA A 186 15.70 -1.64 -9.25
CA ALA A 186 15.21 -1.67 -7.89
C ALA A 186 15.69 -2.99 -7.27
N THR A 187 16.78 -2.94 -6.56
CA THR A 187 16.99 -3.94 -5.52
C THR A 187 15.82 -3.84 -4.57
N GLU A 188 15.23 -4.95 -4.15
CA GLU A 188 14.10 -5.03 -3.22
C GLU A 188 14.03 -3.76 -2.39
N ALA A 189 12.99 -2.95 -2.58
CA ALA A 189 13.00 -1.61 -2.01
C ALA A 189 13.39 -1.71 -0.54
N SER A 190 14.62 -1.32 -0.26
CA SER A 190 15.21 -1.45 1.07
C SER A 190 14.35 -0.77 2.14
N SER A 191 13.62 0.25 1.74
CA SER A 191 12.62 0.92 2.57
C SER A 191 11.43 0.04 2.95
N LEU A 192 10.98 -0.85 2.06
CA LEU A 192 9.91 -1.79 2.36
C LEU A 192 10.40 -2.85 3.35
N LYS A 193 11.58 -3.40 3.11
CA LYS A 193 12.24 -4.35 4.03
C LYS A 193 12.46 -3.74 5.41
N LYS A 194 12.93 -2.49 5.48
CA LYS A 194 13.10 -1.78 6.75
C LYS A 194 11.79 -1.53 7.47
N GLY A 195 10.71 -1.24 6.74
CA GLY A 195 9.38 -1.09 7.29
C GLY A 195 8.87 -2.38 7.92
N TRP A 196 9.09 -3.51 7.27
CA TRP A 196 8.75 -4.83 7.79
C TRP A 196 9.49 -5.16 9.07
N ILE A 197 10.83 -5.04 9.05
CA ILE A 197 11.67 -5.34 10.22
C ILE A 197 11.22 -4.50 11.42
N LYS A 198 10.92 -3.22 11.21
CA LYS A 198 10.49 -2.36 12.29
C LYS A 198 9.08 -2.70 12.80
N PHE A 199 8.19 -3.13 11.91
CA PHE A 199 6.86 -3.60 12.28
C PHE A 199 6.93 -4.87 13.12
N GLU A 200 7.77 -5.83 12.74
CA GLU A 200 8.01 -7.06 13.49
C GLU A 200 8.63 -6.81 14.88
N ALA A 201 9.48 -5.80 15.00
CA ALA A 201 10.19 -5.50 16.24
C ALA A 201 9.31 -4.85 17.33
N ASN A 202 8.14 -4.33 16.96
CA ASN A 202 7.20 -3.69 17.88
C ASN A 202 6.02 -4.62 18.21
#